data_8765c07e883c99565fb6b04ad7a8454c
#
_entry.id   8765c07e883c99565fb6b04ad7a8454c
#
_cell.length_a   1.000
_cell.length_b   1.000
_cell.length_c   1.000
_cell.angle_alpha   90.00
_cell.angle_beta   90.00
_cell.angle_gamma   90.00
#
_symmetry.space_group_name_H-M   'P 1'
#
loop_
_entity.id
_entity.type
_entity.pdbx_description
1 polymer ?
#
loop_
_entity_poly.entity_id
_entity_poly.type
_entity_poly.pdbx_seq_one_letter_code
_entity_poly.pdbx_strand_id
1 'polypeptide(L)'
;AGENSPAQVTNDLNEKMNADHHLDALEFLKTLESNTFEGVLFDPPYSITQAKQCYEGYGMELLEIKPTMMNYWSGCKNEIARILKPNGKAICFGWSSMGLGKNRGFKMTRILLVPHGGSKNDTICTVEVKELNDNIN
;
A
#
# COMPACT_ATOMS: atom_id res chain seq x y z
N ALA A 1 -8.05 -8.91 -0.06
CA ALA A 1 -7.61 -9.36 1.27
C ALA A 1 -7.89 -10.85 1.41
N GLY A 2 -7.00 -11.59 2.04
CA GLY A 2 -7.20 -13.04 2.26
C GLY A 2 -8.06 -13.31 3.49
N GLU A 3 -8.68 -14.50 3.57
CA GLU A 3 -9.53 -14.92 4.72
C GLU A 3 -8.81 -14.85 6.08
N ASN A 4 -7.47 -14.85 6.08
CA ASN A 4 -6.64 -14.82 7.27
C ASN A 4 -5.88 -13.48 7.42
N SER A 5 -6.42 -12.40 6.87
CA SER A 5 -5.79 -11.08 7.02
C SER A 5 -5.73 -10.67 8.51
N PRO A 6 -4.58 -10.25 9.04
CA PRO A 6 -4.50 -9.71 10.39
C PRO A 6 -5.06 -8.29 10.52
N ALA A 7 -5.45 -7.67 9.41
CA ALA A 7 -5.97 -6.31 9.40
C ALA A 7 -7.40 -6.26 9.95
N GLN A 8 -7.69 -5.23 10.74
CA GLN A 8 -9.02 -4.98 11.30
C GLN A 8 -9.99 -4.38 10.25
N VAL A 9 -9.45 -3.68 9.26
CA VAL A 9 -10.20 -3.11 8.15
C VAL A 9 -9.48 -3.48 6.86
N THR A 10 -10.22 -4.03 5.92
CA THR A 10 -9.68 -4.53 4.66
C THR A 10 -10.36 -3.87 3.46
N ASN A 11 -9.59 -3.61 2.41
CA ASN A 11 -10.10 -3.14 1.13
C ASN A 11 -9.48 -3.94 -0.01
N ASP A 12 -10.30 -4.38 -0.93
CA ASP A 12 -9.87 -5.06 -2.15
C ASP A 12 -10.82 -4.66 -3.28
N LEU A 13 -10.28 -4.19 -4.39
CA LEU A 13 -11.09 -3.77 -5.53
C LEU A 13 -11.91 -4.93 -6.15
N ASN A 14 -11.42 -6.16 -5.98
CA ASN A 14 -12.11 -7.36 -6.44
C ASN A 14 -13.27 -7.72 -5.50
N GLU A 15 -14.50 -7.53 -5.94
CA GLU A 15 -15.73 -7.85 -5.19
C GLU A 15 -15.86 -9.34 -4.81
N LYS A 16 -15.10 -10.23 -5.45
CA LYS A 16 -15.08 -11.66 -5.11
C LYS A 16 -14.20 -11.98 -3.89
N MET A 17 -13.37 -11.03 -3.48
CA MET A 17 -12.52 -11.21 -2.30
C MET A 17 -13.31 -10.88 -1.03
N ASN A 18 -13.01 -11.60 0.05
CA ASN A 18 -13.59 -11.29 1.36
C ASN A 18 -12.87 -10.07 1.95
N ALA A 19 -13.44 -8.89 1.75
CA ALA A 19 -12.95 -7.62 2.26
C ALA A 19 -14.11 -6.75 2.77
N ASP A 20 -13.84 -5.85 3.70
CA ASP A 20 -14.85 -4.94 4.27
C ASP A 20 -15.28 -3.87 3.27
N HIS A 21 -14.38 -3.49 2.37
CA HIS A 21 -14.61 -2.48 1.33
C HIS A 21 -14.12 -2.96 -0.02
N HIS A 22 -14.81 -2.50 -1.09
CA HIS A 22 -14.47 -2.78 -2.49
C HIS A 22 -14.33 -1.45 -3.26
N LEU A 23 -13.44 -0.58 -2.77
CA LEU A 23 -13.19 0.73 -3.35
C LEU A 23 -11.82 0.77 -4.03
N ASP A 24 -11.64 1.72 -4.93
CA ASP A 24 -10.31 2.12 -5.36
C ASP A 24 -9.45 2.45 -4.14
N ALA A 25 -8.18 2.04 -4.14
CA ALA A 25 -7.32 2.14 -2.96
C ALA A 25 -7.14 3.60 -2.48
N LEU A 26 -6.99 4.55 -3.41
CA LEU A 26 -6.85 5.96 -3.05
C LEU A 26 -8.16 6.54 -2.49
N GLU A 27 -9.28 6.19 -3.09
CA GLU A 27 -10.59 6.63 -2.60
C GLU A 27 -10.89 6.02 -1.23
N PHE A 28 -10.61 4.74 -1.04
CA PHE A 28 -10.73 4.09 0.28
C PHE A 28 -9.89 4.81 1.34
N LEU A 29 -8.61 5.04 1.08
CA LEU A 29 -7.72 5.69 2.03
C LEU A 29 -8.19 7.11 2.42
N LYS A 30 -8.79 7.85 1.50
CA LYS A 30 -9.36 9.18 1.77
C LYS A 30 -10.55 9.16 2.73
N THR A 31 -11.29 8.04 2.81
CA THR A 31 -12.41 7.91 3.76
C THR A 31 -11.97 7.75 5.21
N LEU A 32 -10.72 7.35 5.42
CA LEU A 32 -10.20 7.04 6.75
C LEU A 32 -9.71 8.31 7.47
N GLU A 33 -9.87 8.33 8.79
CA GLU A 33 -9.47 9.47 9.63
C GLU A 33 -7.94 9.54 9.82
N SER A 34 -7.43 10.78 9.94
CA SER A 34 -6.00 11.02 10.20
C SER A 34 -5.57 10.52 11.56
N ASN A 35 -4.33 10.00 11.66
CA ASN A 35 -3.72 9.56 12.92
C ASN A 35 -4.57 8.54 13.72
N THR A 36 -5.22 7.62 13.03
CA THR A 36 -6.13 6.63 13.62
C THR A 36 -5.50 5.25 13.72
N PHE A 37 -4.71 4.86 12.72
CA PHE A 37 -4.20 3.50 12.60
C PHE A 37 -2.80 3.35 13.19
N GLU A 38 -2.53 2.19 13.78
CA GLU A 38 -1.22 1.81 14.31
C GLU A 38 -0.35 1.08 13.27
N GLY A 39 -0.99 0.53 12.24
CA GLY A 39 -0.30 -0.20 11.18
C GLY A 39 -1.09 -0.22 9.88
N VAL A 40 -0.37 -0.28 8.77
CA VAL A 40 -0.92 -0.46 7.42
C VAL A 40 -0.10 -1.51 6.68
N LEU A 41 -0.78 -2.44 6.04
CA LEU A 41 -0.22 -3.36 5.05
C LEU A 41 -0.57 -2.80 3.66
N PHE A 42 0.44 -2.53 2.84
CA PHE A 42 0.27 -1.96 1.52
C PHE A 42 0.91 -2.86 0.46
N ASP A 43 0.06 -3.56 -0.28
CA ASP A 43 0.45 -4.53 -1.32
C ASP A 43 -0.16 -4.15 -2.68
N PRO A 44 0.36 -3.09 -3.33
CA PRO A 44 -0.12 -2.68 -4.64
C PRO A 44 0.45 -3.60 -5.73
N PRO A 45 -0.14 -3.61 -6.94
CA PRO A 45 0.50 -4.21 -8.11
C PRO A 45 1.90 -3.62 -8.33
N TYR A 46 2.91 -4.46 -8.53
CA TYR A 46 4.32 -4.04 -8.55
C TYR A 46 4.78 -3.46 -9.89
N SER A 47 4.00 -3.66 -10.94
CA SER A 47 4.28 -3.14 -12.28
C SER A 47 3.01 -2.73 -13.01
N ILE A 48 3.16 -1.93 -14.05
CA ILE A 48 2.05 -1.54 -14.94
C ILE A 48 1.41 -2.79 -15.57
N THR A 49 2.20 -3.79 -15.92
CA THR A 49 1.69 -5.05 -16.49
C THR A 49 0.84 -5.81 -15.48
N GLN A 50 1.28 -5.92 -14.24
CA GLN A 50 0.48 -6.55 -13.18
C GLN A 50 -0.79 -5.76 -12.88
N ALA A 51 -0.69 -4.43 -12.80
CA ALA A 51 -1.86 -3.59 -12.64
C ALA A 51 -2.86 -3.85 -13.76
N LYS A 52 -2.42 -3.81 -15.01
CA LYS A 52 -3.27 -4.10 -16.18
C LYS A 52 -3.95 -5.48 -16.06
N GLN A 53 -3.21 -6.51 -15.74
CA GLN A 53 -3.75 -7.87 -15.55
C GLN A 53 -4.78 -7.95 -14.43
N CYS A 54 -4.53 -7.26 -13.30
CA CYS A 54 -5.48 -7.20 -12.19
C CYS A 54 -6.79 -6.54 -12.63
N TYR A 55 -6.72 -5.37 -13.24
CA TYR A 55 -7.92 -4.61 -13.62
C TYR A 55 -8.70 -5.28 -14.75
N GLU A 56 -8.02 -5.80 -15.79
CA GLU A 56 -8.66 -6.60 -16.84
C GLU A 56 -9.32 -7.86 -16.27
N GLY A 57 -8.70 -8.50 -15.28
CA GLY A 57 -9.27 -9.63 -14.56
C GLY A 57 -10.54 -9.29 -13.77
N TYR A 58 -10.76 -8.01 -13.45
CA TYR A 58 -11.98 -7.50 -12.80
C TYR A 58 -12.99 -6.92 -13.77
N GLY A 59 -12.73 -7.01 -15.09
CA GLY A 59 -13.60 -6.45 -16.13
C GLY A 59 -13.50 -4.91 -16.24
N MET A 60 -12.44 -4.31 -15.71
CA MET A 60 -12.18 -2.85 -15.77
C MET A 60 -11.11 -2.56 -16.81
N GLU A 61 -11.31 -1.55 -17.64
CA GLU A 61 -10.28 -1.10 -18.57
C GLU A 61 -9.25 -0.20 -17.89
N LEU A 62 -7.96 -0.48 -18.13
CA LEU A 62 -6.84 0.32 -17.58
C LEU A 62 -6.87 1.79 -18.04
N LEU A 63 -7.63 2.11 -19.09
CA LEU A 63 -7.79 3.47 -19.62
C LEU A 63 -8.44 4.44 -18.65
N GLU A 64 -9.18 3.95 -17.66
CA GLU A 64 -9.76 4.78 -16.59
C GLU A 64 -8.78 5.06 -15.46
N ILE A 65 -7.67 4.31 -15.38
CA ILE A 65 -6.63 4.51 -14.38
C ILE A 65 -5.57 5.43 -14.94
N LYS A 66 -5.82 6.69 -14.80
CA LYS A 66 -5.03 7.79 -15.33
C LYS A 66 -3.73 8.07 -14.60
N PRO A 67 -3.05 9.02 -15.18
CA PRO A 67 -1.86 8.99 -16.00
C PRO A 67 -0.65 9.04 -15.11
N THR A 68 0.06 8.02 -15.03
CA THR A 68 1.23 7.75 -14.21
C THR A 68 0.88 7.04 -12.91
N MET A 69 0.97 5.71 -12.96
CA MET A 69 0.96 4.84 -11.78
C MET A 69 1.81 5.40 -10.62
N MET A 70 2.88 6.15 -10.94
CA MET A 70 3.73 6.80 -9.94
C MET A 70 2.98 7.86 -9.12
N ASN A 71 2.17 8.70 -9.75
CA ASN A 71 1.40 9.73 -9.04
C ASN A 71 0.26 9.11 -8.22
N TYR A 72 -0.38 8.08 -8.75
CA TYR A 72 -1.41 7.33 -8.06
C TYR A 72 -0.86 6.68 -6.78
N TRP A 73 0.23 5.91 -6.89
CA TRP A 73 0.84 5.28 -5.72
C TRP A 73 1.46 6.30 -4.76
N SER A 74 1.94 7.43 -5.28
CA SER A 74 2.37 8.56 -4.44
C SER A 74 1.20 9.12 -3.64
N GLY A 75 0.02 9.25 -4.24
CA GLY A 75 -1.22 9.62 -3.56
C GLY A 75 -1.59 8.65 -2.45
N CYS A 76 -1.61 7.35 -2.73
CA CYS A 76 -1.86 6.31 -1.72
C CYS A 76 -0.85 6.40 -0.55
N LYS A 77 0.43 6.56 -0.84
CA LYS A 77 1.48 6.69 0.19
C LYS A 77 1.32 7.94 1.05
N ASN A 78 0.86 9.05 0.48
CA ASN A 78 0.56 10.27 1.22
C ASN A 78 -0.62 10.05 2.19
N GLU A 79 -1.67 9.39 1.71
CA GLU A 79 -2.82 9.06 2.55
C GLU A 79 -2.45 8.05 3.66
N ILE A 80 -1.64 7.04 3.37
CA ILE A 80 -1.11 6.12 4.39
C ILE A 80 -0.33 6.89 5.45
N ALA A 81 0.50 7.85 5.03
CA ALA A 81 1.22 8.71 5.96
C ALA A 81 0.26 9.54 6.83
N ARG A 82 -0.85 10.02 6.27
CA ARG A 82 -1.87 10.80 6.98
C ARG A 82 -2.60 9.98 8.04
N ILE A 83 -3.05 8.77 7.70
CA ILE A 83 -3.89 7.95 8.59
C ILE A 83 -3.12 7.25 9.70
N LEU A 84 -1.81 7.02 9.52
CA LEU A 84 -0.98 6.40 10.55
C LEU A 84 -0.69 7.36 11.70
N LYS A 85 -0.82 6.84 12.92
CA LYS A 85 -0.36 7.51 14.14
C LYS A 85 1.17 7.72 14.13
N PRO A 86 1.69 8.69 14.89
CA PRO A 86 3.11 8.69 15.26
C PRO A 86 3.53 7.34 15.84
N ASN A 87 4.70 6.85 15.49
CA ASN A 87 5.21 5.50 15.75
C ASN A 87 4.42 4.35 15.08
N GLY A 88 3.39 4.65 14.29
CA GLY A 88 2.68 3.68 13.48
C GLY A 88 3.59 3.06 12.42
N LYS A 89 3.31 1.83 12.04
CA LYS A 89 4.12 1.04 11.13
C LYS A 89 3.47 0.90 9.77
N ALA A 90 4.26 1.08 8.71
CA ALA A 90 3.88 0.70 7.36
C ALA A 90 4.68 -0.53 6.92
N ILE A 91 4.00 -1.54 6.40
CA ILE A 91 4.60 -2.70 5.75
C ILE A 91 4.22 -2.63 4.29
N CYS A 92 5.20 -2.42 3.42
CA CYS A 92 4.99 -2.34 1.98
C CYS A 92 5.61 -3.55 1.30
N PHE A 93 4.89 -4.07 0.32
CA PHE A 93 5.31 -5.18 -0.52
C PHE A 93 5.58 -4.66 -1.94
N GLY A 94 6.59 -5.21 -2.60
CA GLY A 94 6.94 -4.78 -3.96
C GLY A 94 8.25 -5.34 -4.46
N TRP A 95 8.71 -4.77 -5.58
CA TRP A 95 10.03 -5.08 -6.16
C TRP A 95 11.08 -4.01 -5.84
N SER A 96 10.75 -3.09 -4.97
CA SER A 96 11.61 -1.99 -4.58
C SER A 96 11.65 -1.85 -3.06
N SER A 97 12.80 -1.48 -2.53
CA SER A 97 13.00 -1.17 -1.12
C SER A 97 12.67 0.28 -0.75
N MET A 98 12.03 1.04 -1.62
CA MET A 98 11.77 2.47 -1.38
C MET A 98 10.71 2.74 -0.30
N GLY A 99 9.78 1.81 -0.08
CA GLY A 99 8.72 1.97 0.92
C GLY A 99 7.90 3.27 0.77
N LEU A 100 7.51 3.87 1.89
CA LEU A 100 6.86 5.19 1.96
C LEU A 100 7.88 6.33 1.86
N GLY A 101 9.02 6.18 2.50
CA GLY A 101 10.20 7.03 2.39
C GLY A 101 10.27 8.19 3.39
N LYS A 102 11.49 8.70 3.57
CA LYS A 102 11.83 9.78 4.51
C LYS A 102 11.06 11.08 4.26
N ASN A 103 10.76 11.40 3.00
CA ASN A 103 10.05 12.62 2.64
C ASN A 103 8.60 12.66 3.20
N ARG A 104 8.08 11.51 3.64
CA ARG A 104 6.78 11.38 4.30
C ARG A 104 6.90 11.18 5.82
N GLY A 105 8.10 11.35 6.37
CA GLY A 105 8.37 11.18 7.80
C GLY A 105 8.53 9.72 8.23
N PHE A 106 8.99 8.84 7.36
CA PHE A 106 9.19 7.43 7.71
C PHE A 106 10.67 7.05 7.77
N LYS A 107 10.98 6.24 8.77
CA LYS A 107 12.28 5.61 8.95
C LYS A 107 12.18 4.11 8.66
N MET A 108 12.98 3.65 7.70
CA MET A 108 13.13 2.23 7.41
C MET A 108 13.77 1.50 8.58
N THR A 109 13.10 0.44 9.06
CA THR A 109 13.60 -0.35 10.20
C THR A 109 13.96 -1.78 9.80
N ARG A 110 13.30 -2.35 8.80
CA ARG A 110 13.58 -3.70 8.32
C ARG A 110 13.32 -3.81 6.81
N ILE A 111 14.09 -4.68 6.17
CA ILE A 111 13.86 -5.14 4.81
C ILE A 111 13.92 -6.68 4.85
N LEU A 112 12.93 -7.33 4.26
CA LEU A 112 12.88 -8.77 4.09
C LEU A 112 12.78 -9.09 2.59
N LEU A 113 13.64 -9.95 2.11
CA LEU A 113 13.53 -10.55 0.79
C LEU A 113 12.78 -11.88 0.90
N VAL A 114 11.70 -12.01 0.15
CA VAL A 114 10.93 -13.26 0.05
C VAL A 114 11.17 -13.87 -1.32
N PRO A 115 12.01 -14.94 -1.40
CA PRO A 115 12.30 -15.59 -2.66
C PRO A 115 11.10 -16.46 -3.11
N HIS A 116 10.69 -16.29 -4.36
CA HIS A 116 9.63 -17.12 -4.95
C HIS A 116 10.16 -18.26 -5.82
N GLY A 117 11.45 -18.22 -6.14
CA GLY A 117 12.11 -19.22 -6.97
C GLY A 117 11.64 -19.26 -8.43
N GLY A 118 12.32 -20.07 -9.24
CA GLY A 118 11.99 -20.28 -10.64
C GLY A 118 12.06 -18.98 -11.47
N SER A 119 11.03 -18.73 -12.28
CA SER A 119 10.93 -17.57 -13.17
C SER A 119 10.16 -16.37 -12.57
N LYS A 120 9.84 -16.42 -11.28
CA LYS A 120 9.09 -15.36 -10.60
C LYS A 120 10.06 -14.40 -9.92
N ASN A 121 9.71 -13.11 -9.94
CA ASN A 121 10.45 -12.11 -9.19
C ASN A 121 10.23 -12.27 -7.69
N ASP A 122 11.29 -12.06 -6.91
CA ASP A 122 11.22 -12.05 -5.47
C ASP A 122 10.42 -10.83 -4.97
N THR A 123 9.78 -10.96 -3.81
CA THR A 123 9.11 -9.84 -3.16
C THR A 123 10.01 -9.21 -2.11
N ILE A 124 10.11 -7.89 -2.14
CA ILE A 124 10.77 -7.10 -1.10
C ILE A 124 9.69 -6.58 -0.15
N CYS A 125 9.78 -6.95 1.12
CA CYS A 125 8.94 -6.40 2.17
C CYS A 125 9.73 -5.35 2.94
N THR A 126 9.21 -4.13 3.03
CA THR A 126 9.82 -3.07 3.84
C THR A 126 8.96 -2.81 5.07
N VAL A 127 9.59 -2.59 6.21
CA VAL A 127 8.94 -2.13 7.43
C VAL A 127 9.49 -0.77 7.79
N GLU A 128 8.61 0.21 7.85
CA GLU A 128 8.93 1.58 8.18
C GLU A 128 8.09 2.05 9.39
N VAL A 129 8.64 2.95 10.17
CA VAL A 129 7.98 3.58 11.32
C VAL A 129 7.82 5.06 11.02
N LYS A 130 6.62 5.58 11.25
CA LYS A 130 6.35 7.03 11.17
C LYS A 130 7.05 7.73 12.33
N GLU A 131 7.99 8.62 12.01
CA GLU A 131 8.71 9.39 13.02
C GLU A 131 7.77 10.43 13.67
N LEU A 132 8.05 10.75 14.93
CA LEU A 132 7.44 11.90 15.58
C LEU A 132 7.93 13.16 14.84
N ASN A 133 7.03 14.01 14.39
CA ASN A 133 7.41 15.35 13.95
C ASN A 133 7.74 16.18 15.19
N ASP A 134 9.00 16.19 15.61
CA ASP A 134 9.51 17.07 16.69
C ASP A 134 9.57 18.54 16.26
N ASN A 135 8.92 18.93 15.17
CA ASN A 135 8.88 20.29 14.68
C ASN A 135 7.50 20.93 14.92
N ILE A 136 7.14 21.14 16.20
CA ILE A 136 6.23 22.21 16.59
C ILE A 136 6.96 23.02 17.68
N ASN A 137 7.82 23.92 17.22
CA ASN A 137 8.21 25.12 17.96
C ASN A 137 7.72 26.32 17.20
#